data_f700deab0484ebe0e1f3d483bafe53ec
#
_entry.id   f700deab0484ebe0e1f3d483bafe53ec
#
_cell.length_a   1.000
_cell.length_b   1.000
_cell.length_c   1.000
_cell.angle_alpha   90.00
_cell.angle_beta   90.00
_cell.angle_gamma   90.00
#
_symmetry.space_group_name_H-M   'P 1'
#
loop_
_entity.id
_entity.type
_entity.pdbx_description
1 polymer ?
#
loop_
_entity_poly.entity_id
_entity_poly.type
_entity_poly.pdbx_seq_one_letter_code
_entity_poly.pdbx_strand_id
1 'polypeptide(L)'
;LDAGVIYPISDRTWVSPVHCVPKKGGMTVVKNEKDELIPTRTITGHRMCIDYRKLNAASRKDHFPLPFIDQMLERLANHPYYCLLDGYSGFFQIPIHPNDQEKTTFTCPYGTFAYKRMPFGLCNAPATFQRCMTSIFSDLIEEMVEVFMDDFSVYGPSFSSCLLNLGRVLTRCEETNLVLNWEKCHFMVKEGIVLGHKI
;
A
#
# COMPACT_ATOMS: atom_id res chain seq x y z
N LEU A 1 13.91 4.23 13.70
CA LEU A 1 13.70 4.76 15.06
C LEU A 1 13.13 6.18 15.00
N ASP A 2 13.81 7.10 14.34
CA ASP A 2 13.43 8.53 14.31
C ASP A 2 12.04 8.78 13.71
N ALA A 3 11.64 7.98 12.73
CA ALA A 3 10.29 8.04 12.15
C ALA A 3 9.19 7.44 13.04
N GLY A 4 9.52 6.95 14.25
CA GLY A 4 8.54 6.38 15.17
C GLY A 4 7.86 5.07 14.70
N VAL A 5 8.39 4.41 13.67
CA VAL A 5 7.81 3.19 13.10
C VAL A 5 8.20 1.95 13.89
N ILE A 6 9.43 1.91 14.40
CA ILE A 6 9.99 0.81 15.20
C ILE A 6 10.57 1.34 16.51
N TYR A 7 10.74 0.44 17.48
CA TYR A 7 11.41 0.74 18.76
C TYR A 7 12.26 -0.45 19.19
N PRO A 8 13.36 -0.21 19.96
CA PRO A 8 14.18 -1.29 20.49
C PRO A 8 13.42 -2.06 21.56
N ILE A 9 13.62 -3.37 21.58
CA ILE A 9 12.98 -4.27 22.53
C ILE A 9 13.97 -5.36 22.94
N SER A 10 13.93 -5.81 24.20
CA SER A 10 14.66 -6.97 24.68
C SER A 10 13.98 -8.28 24.24
N ASP A 11 14.66 -9.40 24.44
CA ASP A 11 14.20 -10.75 24.03
C ASP A 11 12.72 -11.01 24.27
N ARG A 12 12.07 -11.54 23.25
CA ARG A 12 10.64 -11.85 23.23
C ARG A 12 10.40 -13.24 22.63
N THR A 13 9.22 -13.78 22.91
CA THR A 13 8.81 -15.11 22.42
C THR A 13 8.71 -15.18 20.90
N TRP A 14 8.28 -14.07 20.28
CA TRP A 14 8.11 -13.95 18.83
C TRP A 14 9.25 -13.13 18.25
N VAL A 15 10.27 -13.81 17.72
CA VAL A 15 11.39 -13.15 17.03
C VAL A 15 11.49 -13.69 15.61
N SER A 16 11.38 -12.82 14.64
CA SER A 16 11.44 -13.17 13.23
C SER A 16 12.75 -12.70 12.59
N PRO A 17 13.35 -13.47 11.70
CA PRO A 17 14.53 -13.04 10.94
C PRO A 17 14.16 -12.03 9.87
N VAL A 18 15.12 -11.17 9.54
CA VAL A 18 15.02 -10.22 8.42
C VAL A 18 15.64 -10.84 7.16
N HIS A 19 14.93 -10.72 6.05
CA HIS A 19 15.39 -11.08 4.72
C HIS A 19 15.41 -9.85 3.80
N CYS A 20 16.54 -9.59 3.16
CA CYS A 20 16.64 -8.55 2.14
C CYS A 20 16.41 -9.17 0.76
N VAL A 21 15.34 -8.76 0.10
CA VAL A 21 14.96 -9.24 -1.23
C VAL A 21 15.21 -8.15 -2.27
N PRO A 22 15.92 -8.42 -3.37
CA PRO A 22 16.16 -7.41 -4.39
C PRO A 22 14.87 -6.98 -5.06
N LYS A 23 14.68 -5.66 -5.16
CA LYS A 23 13.59 -5.05 -5.93
C LYS A 23 14.03 -4.99 -7.39
N LYS A 24 13.40 -5.80 -8.23
CA LYS A 24 13.65 -5.78 -9.69
C LYS A 24 12.89 -4.61 -10.31
N GLY A 25 13.58 -3.77 -11.06
CA GLY A 25 13.02 -2.70 -11.86
C GLY A 25 12.32 -3.19 -13.13
N GLY A 26 11.94 -2.26 -13.99
CA GLY A 26 11.40 -2.55 -15.33
C GLY A 26 12.37 -3.35 -16.18
N MET A 27 11.86 -3.94 -17.27
CA MET A 27 12.75 -4.62 -18.24
C MET A 27 13.65 -3.56 -18.93
N THR A 28 14.95 -3.83 -18.91
CA THR A 28 15.96 -3.13 -19.69
C THR A 28 16.70 -4.13 -20.55
N VAL A 29 17.39 -3.67 -21.56
CA VAL A 29 18.18 -4.53 -22.45
C VAL A 29 19.64 -4.30 -22.16
N VAL A 30 20.35 -5.38 -21.84
CA VAL A 30 21.80 -5.36 -21.57
C VAL A 30 22.50 -6.23 -22.61
N LYS A 31 23.67 -5.79 -23.08
CA LYS A 31 24.51 -6.57 -23.96
C LYS A 31 25.28 -7.63 -23.14
N ASN A 32 25.25 -8.87 -23.61
CA ASN A 32 26.09 -9.92 -23.05
C ASN A 32 27.54 -9.86 -23.63
N GLU A 33 28.41 -10.76 -23.19
CA GLU A 33 29.80 -10.86 -23.67
C GLU A 33 29.89 -11.17 -25.18
N LYS A 34 28.81 -11.60 -25.83
CA LYS A 34 28.73 -11.87 -27.27
C LYS A 34 28.02 -10.73 -28.05
N ASP A 35 27.85 -9.55 -27.42
CA ASP A 35 27.19 -8.37 -27.98
C ASP A 35 25.70 -8.58 -28.33
N GLU A 36 25.06 -9.65 -27.81
CA GLU A 36 23.65 -9.93 -28.00
C GLU A 36 22.82 -9.16 -26.94
N LEU A 37 21.69 -8.62 -27.36
CA LEU A 37 20.78 -7.88 -26.50
C LEU A 37 19.90 -8.85 -25.69
N ILE A 38 20.13 -8.94 -24.37
CA ILE A 38 19.35 -9.78 -23.46
C ILE A 38 18.42 -8.91 -22.61
N PRO A 39 17.11 -9.18 -22.62
CA PRO A 39 16.19 -8.51 -21.71
C PRO A 39 16.49 -8.90 -20.27
N THR A 40 16.83 -7.92 -19.46
CA THR A 40 17.24 -8.12 -18.05
C THR A 40 16.47 -7.13 -17.17
N ARG A 41 16.16 -7.53 -15.94
CA ARG A 41 15.60 -6.65 -14.93
C ARG A 41 16.72 -6.18 -14.00
N THR A 42 17.01 -4.89 -14.05
CA THR A 42 17.98 -4.28 -13.14
C THR A 42 17.45 -4.26 -11.70
N ILE A 43 18.33 -4.46 -10.74
CA ILE A 43 18.01 -4.29 -9.32
C ILE A 43 18.02 -2.80 -9.01
N THR A 44 16.88 -2.25 -8.62
CA THR A 44 16.71 -0.82 -8.28
C THR A 44 16.77 -0.54 -6.78
N GLY A 45 16.91 -1.58 -5.95
CA GLY A 45 16.99 -1.49 -4.51
C GLY A 45 16.71 -2.83 -3.83
N HIS A 46 16.54 -2.80 -2.52
CA HIS A 46 16.20 -3.98 -1.74
C HIS A 46 14.93 -3.71 -0.91
N ARG A 47 14.14 -4.76 -0.70
CA ARG A 47 13.02 -4.76 0.23
C ARG A 47 13.42 -5.53 1.47
N MET A 48 13.24 -4.93 2.63
CA MET A 48 13.34 -5.63 3.90
C MET A 48 12.04 -6.41 4.12
N CYS A 49 12.13 -7.71 4.17
CA CYS A 49 11.02 -8.61 4.44
C CYS A 49 11.25 -9.31 5.77
N ILE A 50 10.21 -9.43 6.56
CA ILE A 50 10.25 -10.15 7.83
C ILE A 50 9.39 -11.39 7.69
N ASP A 51 9.89 -12.52 8.17
CA ASP A 51 9.18 -13.79 8.06
C ASP A 51 8.14 -13.94 9.17
N TYR A 52 6.94 -13.48 8.91
CA TYR A 52 5.80 -13.62 9.81
C TYR A 52 4.97 -14.91 9.63
N ARG A 53 5.44 -15.91 8.87
CA ARG A 53 4.65 -17.12 8.63
C ARG A 53 4.20 -17.81 9.91
N LYS A 54 5.07 -17.93 10.92
CA LYS A 54 4.73 -18.51 12.24
C LYS A 54 3.71 -17.65 12.98
N LEU A 55 3.90 -16.35 13.03
CA LEU A 55 2.96 -15.41 13.64
C LEU A 55 1.60 -15.46 12.93
N ASN A 56 1.61 -15.43 11.61
CA ASN A 56 0.40 -15.51 10.80
C ASN A 56 -0.36 -16.83 11.01
N ALA A 57 0.33 -17.96 11.21
CA ALA A 57 -0.31 -19.24 11.50
C ALA A 57 -1.02 -19.24 12.86
N ALA A 58 -0.45 -18.55 13.85
CA ALA A 58 -1.03 -18.42 15.20
C ALA A 58 -2.07 -17.30 15.32
N SER A 59 -2.13 -16.37 14.35
CA SER A 59 -3.05 -15.24 14.38
C SER A 59 -4.46 -15.65 13.90
N ARG A 60 -5.48 -15.18 14.63
CA ARG A 60 -6.87 -15.29 14.17
C ARG A 60 -7.03 -14.45 12.92
N LYS A 61 -7.61 -15.05 11.86
CA LYS A 61 -7.81 -14.37 10.58
C LYS A 61 -8.96 -13.37 10.66
N ASP A 62 -8.73 -12.21 10.07
CA ASP A 62 -9.76 -11.21 9.83
C ASP A 62 -10.39 -11.50 8.45
N HIS A 63 -11.70 -11.69 8.43
CA HIS A 63 -12.47 -12.02 7.22
C HIS A 63 -13.16 -10.79 6.62
N PHE A 64 -12.63 -9.58 6.86
CA PHE A 64 -13.19 -8.39 6.23
C PHE A 64 -13.10 -8.52 4.69
N PRO A 65 -14.22 -8.37 3.97
CA PRO A 65 -14.23 -8.54 2.52
C PRO A 65 -13.45 -7.42 1.84
N LEU A 66 -12.61 -7.78 0.89
CA LEU A 66 -12.04 -6.82 -0.04
C LEU A 66 -13.06 -6.49 -1.13
N PRO A 67 -13.03 -5.27 -1.70
CA PRO A 67 -13.90 -4.91 -2.81
C PRO A 67 -13.67 -5.82 -4.01
N PHE A 68 -14.73 -6.09 -4.78
CA PHE A 68 -14.63 -6.82 -6.03
C PHE A 68 -14.04 -5.92 -7.12
N ILE A 69 -12.89 -6.32 -7.67
CA ILE A 69 -12.16 -5.54 -8.67
C ILE A 69 -13.03 -5.27 -9.90
N ASP A 70 -13.76 -6.26 -10.39
CA ASP A 70 -14.63 -6.12 -11.56
C ASP A 70 -15.71 -5.05 -11.35
N GLN A 71 -16.32 -4.99 -10.18
CA GLN A 71 -17.31 -3.96 -9.84
C GLN A 71 -16.70 -2.56 -9.76
N MET A 72 -15.49 -2.45 -9.20
CA MET A 72 -14.76 -1.19 -9.17
C MET A 72 -14.43 -0.70 -10.59
N LEU A 73 -13.94 -1.59 -11.43
CA LEU A 73 -13.63 -1.28 -12.83
C LEU A 73 -14.88 -0.87 -13.62
N GLU A 74 -16.02 -1.52 -13.36
CA GLU A 74 -17.30 -1.16 -13.98
C GLU A 74 -17.73 0.26 -13.60
N ARG A 75 -17.59 0.64 -12.31
CA ARG A 75 -17.90 2.01 -11.86
C ARG A 75 -16.92 3.04 -12.42
N LEU A 76 -15.65 2.69 -12.57
CA LEU A 76 -14.64 3.55 -13.18
C LEU A 76 -14.84 3.70 -14.69
N ALA A 77 -15.41 2.71 -15.36
CA ALA A 77 -15.61 2.76 -16.79
C ALA A 77 -16.47 3.95 -17.22
N ASN A 78 -16.18 4.50 -18.42
CA ASN A 78 -16.92 5.58 -19.06
C ASN A 78 -16.80 6.98 -18.40
N HIS A 79 -15.86 7.19 -17.51
CA HIS A 79 -15.53 8.52 -17.05
C HIS A 79 -14.40 9.12 -17.90
N PRO A 80 -14.47 10.42 -18.26
CA PRO A 80 -13.47 11.06 -19.11
C PRO A 80 -12.21 11.53 -18.36
N TYR A 81 -12.27 11.61 -17.03
CA TYR A 81 -11.18 12.12 -16.19
C TYR A 81 -11.05 11.35 -14.89
N TYR A 82 -9.80 11.06 -14.53
CA TYR A 82 -9.42 10.35 -13.30
C TYR A 82 -8.32 11.07 -12.56
N CYS A 83 -8.29 10.90 -11.23
CA CYS A 83 -7.11 11.12 -10.43
C CYS A 83 -6.78 9.82 -9.72
N LEU A 84 -5.61 9.26 -10.03
CA LEU A 84 -5.11 8.01 -9.45
C LEU A 84 -4.11 8.37 -8.36
N LEU A 85 -4.45 8.04 -7.12
CA LEU A 85 -3.68 8.42 -5.94
C LEU A 85 -3.13 7.16 -5.27
N ASP A 86 -1.92 7.26 -4.74
CA ASP A 86 -1.21 6.18 -4.02
C ASP A 86 -0.98 6.60 -2.57
N GLY A 87 -1.36 5.76 -1.62
CA GLY A 87 -1.13 6.00 -0.19
C GLY A 87 0.35 5.83 0.17
N TYR A 88 0.95 6.82 0.82
CA TYR A 88 2.36 6.77 1.20
C TYR A 88 2.63 5.67 2.22
N SER A 89 3.48 4.69 1.85
CA SER A 89 3.86 3.56 2.72
C SER A 89 2.68 2.75 3.30
N GLY A 90 1.48 2.90 2.75
CA GLY A 90 0.27 2.14 3.02
C GLY A 90 0.09 1.69 4.46
N PHE A 91 0.36 0.43 4.75
CA PHE A 91 0.13 -0.19 6.07
C PHE A 91 0.87 0.50 7.23
N PHE A 92 2.02 1.11 7.01
CA PHE A 92 2.76 1.85 8.06
C PHE A 92 2.01 3.08 8.59
N GLN A 93 0.94 3.50 7.97
CA GLN A 93 0.10 4.59 8.49
C GLN A 93 -0.80 4.13 9.63
N ILE A 94 -1.05 2.83 9.78
CA ILE A 94 -1.92 2.28 10.82
C ILE A 94 -1.11 1.78 12.02
N PRO A 95 -1.44 2.23 13.25
CA PRO A 95 -0.78 1.78 14.45
C PRO A 95 -1.17 0.33 14.80
N ILE A 96 -0.23 -0.42 15.34
CA ILE A 96 -0.49 -1.72 15.97
C ILE A 96 -0.94 -1.47 17.41
N HIS A 97 -1.95 -2.21 17.85
CA HIS A 97 -2.37 -2.17 19.24
C HIS A 97 -1.19 -2.45 20.19
N PRO A 98 -0.97 -1.67 21.26
CA PRO A 98 0.21 -1.80 22.13
C PRO A 98 0.49 -3.22 22.60
N ASN A 99 -0.53 -4.00 22.93
CA ASN A 99 -0.41 -5.39 23.39
C ASN A 99 0.04 -6.39 22.30
N ASP A 100 0.02 -5.96 21.03
CA ASP A 100 0.38 -6.79 19.89
C ASP A 100 1.71 -6.38 19.25
N GLN A 101 2.24 -5.21 19.59
CA GLN A 101 3.48 -4.68 19.02
C GLN A 101 4.66 -5.62 19.21
N GLU A 102 4.82 -6.20 20.42
CA GLU A 102 5.90 -7.14 20.73
C GLU A 102 5.89 -8.42 19.88
N LYS A 103 4.71 -8.81 19.35
CA LYS A 103 4.58 -9.96 18.45
C LYS A 103 5.23 -9.74 17.09
N THR A 104 5.48 -8.49 16.72
CA THR A 104 6.12 -8.11 15.45
C THR A 104 7.64 -8.02 15.56
N THR A 105 8.22 -8.50 16.65
CA THR A 105 9.66 -8.41 16.92
C THR A 105 10.49 -9.08 15.83
N PHE A 106 11.53 -8.40 15.41
CA PHE A 106 12.52 -8.91 14.47
C PHE A 106 13.94 -8.61 14.94
N THR A 107 14.89 -9.41 14.48
CA THR A 107 16.31 -9.21 14.78
C THR A 107 17.10 -8.89 13.51
N CYS A 108 18.07 -8.02 13.66
CA CYS A 108 19.00 -7.63 12.62
C CYS A 108 20.39 -7.37 13.23
N PRO A 109 21.45 -7.13 12.44
CA PRO A 109 22.80 -6.86 12.98
C PRO A 109 22.88 -5.69 13.96
N TYR A 110 21.90 -4.80 13.97
CA TYR A 110 21.84 -3.61 14.83
C TYR A 110 21.06 -3.83 16.13
N GLY A 111 20.49 -5.02 16.34
CA GLY A 111 19.73 -5.35 17.53
C GLY A 111 18.34 -5.93 17.23
N THR A 112 17.53 -5.94 18.27
CA THR A 112 16.16 -6.46 18.25
C THR A 112 15.17 -5.31 18.36
N PHE A 113 14.19 -5.29 17.46
CA PHE A 113 13.22 -4.20 17.33
C PHE A 113 11.81 -4.76 17.14
N ALA A 114 10.81 -3.99 17.52
CA ALA A 114 9.41 -4.28 17.24
C ALA A 114 8.76 -3.10 16.50
N TYR A 115 7.67 -3.36 15.79
CA TYR A 115 6.92 -2.33 15.06
C TYR A 115 5.83 -1.69 15.92
N LYS A 116 5.73 -0.38 15.86
CA LYS A 116 4.58 0.40 16.34
C LYS A 116 3.49 0.53 15.27
N ARG A 117 3.87 0.41 13.99
CA ARG A 117 3.02 0.54 12.82
C ARG A 117 2.97 -0.78 12.06
N MET A 118 1.87 -1.04 11.36
CA MET A 118 1.71 -2.33 10.65
C MET A 118 2.75 -2.49 9.55
N PRO A 119 3.65 -3.50 9.63
CA PRO A 119 4.55 -3.82 8.54
C PRO A 119 3.87 -4.68 7.48
N PHE A 120 4.49 -4.76 6.30
CA PHE A 120 4.12 -5.74 5.30
C PHE A 120 4.36 -7.18 5.80
N GLY A 121 3.49 -8.10 5.37
CA GLY A 121 3.61 -9.53 5.68
C GLY A 121 2.74 -10.03 6.83
N LEU A 122 2.08 -9.17 7.58
CA LEU A 122 1.04 -9.56 8.55
C LEU A 122 -0.24 -9.96 7.81
N CYS A 123 -0.83 -11.11 8.17
CA CYS A 123 -1.99 -11.66 7.47
C CYS A 123 -3.24 -10.77 7.52
N ASN A 124 -3.40 -10.00 8.58
CA ASN A 124 -4.57 -9.14 8.78
C ASN A 124 -4.35 -7.69 8.31
N ALA A 125 -3.13 -7.32 7.88
CA ALA A 125 -2.85 -5.96 7.48
C ALA A 125 -3.72 -5.49 6.30
N PRO A 126 -3.94 -6.27 5.23
CA PRO A 126 -4.82 -5.87 4.12
C PRO A 126 -6.26 -5.64 4.58
N ALA A 127 -6.84 -6.56 5.34
CA ALA A 127 -8.21 -6.46 5.84
C ALA A 127 -8.41 -5.27 6.79
N THR A 128 -7.46 -5.05 7.69
CA THR A 128 -7.49 -3.92 8.63
C THR A 128 -7.37 -2.59 7.88
N PHE A 129 -6.47 -2.51 6.91
CA PHE A 129 -6.27 -1.30 6.12
C PHE A 129 -7.51 -0.97 5.28
N GLN A 130 -8.04 -1.96 4.56
CA GLN A 130 -9.25 -1.77 3.75
C GLN A 130 -10.44 -1.33 4.61
N ARG A 131 -10.64 -1.95 5.79
CA ARG A 131 -11.71 -1.53 6.73
C ARG A 131 -11.53 -0.08 7.16
N CYS A 132 -10.31 0.34 7.45
CA CYS A 132 -10.00 1.71 7.83
C CYS A 132 -10.33 2.68 6.67
N MET A 133 -9.90 2.37 5.45
CA MET A 133 -10.18 3.19 4.27
C MET A 133 -11.68 3.24 3.96
N THR A 134 -12.37 2.12 4.02
CA THR A 134 -13.83 2.07 3.84
C THR A 134 -14.55 2.94 4.87
N SER A 135 -14.08 2.97 6.12
CA SER A 135 -14.66 3.82 7.17
C SER A 135 -14.38 5.31 6.93
N ILE A 136 -13.15 5.66 6.52
CA ILE A 136 -12.75 7.05 6.26
C ILE A 136 -13.53 7.65 5.09
N PHE A 137 -13.72 6.89 4.02
CA PHE A 137 -14.32 7.35 2.77
C PHE A 137 -15.74 6.82 2.55
N SER A 138 -16.44 6.37 3.60
CA SER A 138 -17.73 5.68 3.52
C SER A 138 -18.82 6.44 2.75
N ASP A 139 -18.82 7.77 2.81
CA ASP A 139 -19.75 8.66 2.13
C ASP A 139 -19.30 9.10 0.73
N LEU A 140 -18.09 8.75 0.32
CA LEU A 140 -17.49 9.13 -0.96
C LEU A 140 -17.30 7.93 -1.90
N ILE A 141 -17.17 6.72 -1.33
CA ILE A 141 -17.02 5.47 -2.09
C ILE A 141 -18.28 5.23 -2.92
N GLU A 142 -18.11 4.75 -4.15
CA GLU A 142 -19.14 4.51 -5.16
C GLU A 142 -19.74 5.77 -5.80
N GLU A 143 -19.62 6.93 -5.16
CA GLU A 143 -20.10 8.20 -5.72
C GLU A 143 -19.02 8.92 -6.55
N MET A 144 -17.78 8.93 -6.07
CA MET A 144 -16.71 9.71 -6.67
C MET A 144 -15.31 9.15 -6.50
N VAL A 145 -15.12 8.15 -5.68
CA VAL A 145 -13.84 7.47 -5.43
C VAL A 145 -14.03 5.98 -5.25
N GLU A 146 -13.16 5.20 -5.86
CA GLU A 146 -12.98 3.80 -5.55
C GLU A 146 -11.69 3.62 -4.76
N VAL A 147 -11.73 2.75 -3.75
CA VAL A 147 -10.62 2.55 -2.83
C VAL A 147 -10.29 1.07 -2.71
N PHE A 148 -9.08 0.70 -3.11
CA PHE A 148 -8.55 -0.63 -2.93
C PHE A 148 -7.21 -0.56 -2.21
N MET A 149 -7.23 -0.83 -0.90
CA MET A 149 -6.07 -0.65 -0.01
C MET A 149 -5.52 0.79 -0.11
N ASP A 150 -4.29 0.94 -0.57
CA ASP A 150 -3.58 2.21 -0.72
C ASP A 150 -3.75 2.89 -2.10
N ASP A 151 -4.50 2.25 -3.01
CA ASP A 151 -4.85 2.81 -4.33
C ASP A 151 -6.23 3.48 -4.29
N PHE A 152 -6.28 4.77 -4.62
CA PHE A 152 -7.51 5.57 -4.71
C PHE A 152 -7.72 6.02 -6.15
N SER A 153 -8.89 5.76 -6.69
CA SER A 153 -9.29 6.18 -8.03
C SER A 153 -10.45 7.17 -7.93
N VAL A 154 -10.15 8.45 -8.01
CA VAL A 154 -11.15 9.53 -8.04
C VAL A 154 -11.59 9.75 -9.47
N TYR A 155 -12.88 9.94 -9.71
CA TYR A 155 -13.44 10.10 -11.04
C TYR A 155 -14.58 11.13 -11.09
N GLY A 156 -14.98 11.50 -12.29
CA GLY A 156 -16.12 12.40 -12.50
C GLY A 156 -16.51 12.54 -13.97
N PRO A 157 -17.77 12.92 -14.25
CA PRO A 157 -18.31 13.05 -15.60
C PRO A 157 -17.74 14.23 -16.40
N SER A 158 -17.00 15.13 -15.75
CA SER A 158 -16.33 16.27 -16.39
C SER A 158 -15.05 16.62 -15.64
N PHE A 159 -14.18 17.42 -16.29
CA PHE A 159 -12.97 17.94 -15.65
C PHE A 159 -13.29 18.67 -14.33
N SER A 160 -14.23 19.61 -14.37
CA SER A 160 -14.60 20.40 -13.18
C SER A 160 -15.18 19.52 -12.07
N SER A 161 -15.98 18.52 -12.42
CA SER A 161 -16.56 17.57 -11.44
C SER A 161 -15.46 16.69 -10.83
N CYS A 162 -14.54 16.13 -11.64
CA CYS A 162 -13.43 15.33 -11.14
C CYS A 162 -12.51 16.16 -10.23
N LEU A 163 -12.25 17.43 -10.57
CA LEU A 163 -11.45 18.35 -9.76
C LEU A 163 -12.12 18.63 -8.39
N LEU A 164 -13.44 18.85 -8.39
CA LEU A 164 -14.21 19.05 -7.16
C LEU A 164 -14.17 17.79 -6.28
N ASN A 165 -14.35 16.62 -6.88
CA ASN A 165 -14.28 15.33 -6.20
C ASN A 165 -12.89 15.08 -5.61
N LEU A 166 -11.83 15.40 -6.35
CA LEU A 166 -10.46 15.36 -5.84
C LEU A 166 -10.31 16.25 -4.60
N GLY A 167 -10.82 17.48 -4.64
CA GLY A 167 -10.79 18.39 -3.50
C GLY A 167 -11.43 17.77 -2.24
N ARG A 168 -12.60 17.13 -2.38
CA ARG A 168 -13.28 16.44 -1.26
C ARG A 168 -12.46 15.29 -0.70
N VAL A 169 -11.85 14.48 -1.58
CA VAL A 169 -10.98 13.36 -1.17
C VAL A 169 -9.73 13.87 -0.44
N LEU A 170 -9.08 14.92 -0.96
CA LEU A 170 -7.88 15.51 -0.32
C LEU A 170 -8.21 16.14 1.05
N THR A 171 -9.34 16.82 1.18
CA THR A 171 -9.83 17.34 2.48
C THR A 171 -10.01 16.19 3.48
N ARG A 172 -10.60 15.07 3.07
CA ARG A 172 -10.75 13.89 3.93
C ARG A 172 -9.40 13.29 4.32
N CYS A 173 -8.43 13.24 3.41
CA CYS A 173 -7.06 12.80 3.72
C CYS A 173 -6.42 13.72 4.79
N GLU A 174 -6.59 15.03 4.67
CA GLU A 174 -6.07 16.01 5.64
C GLU A 174 -6.73 15.82 7.02
N GLU A 175 -8.07 15.75 7.10
CA GLU A 175 -8.83 15.55 8.34
C GLU A 175 -8.44 14.26 9.08
N THR A 176 -8.07 13.22 8.35
CA THR A 176 -7.71 11.91 8.91
C THR A 176 -6.21 11.67 9.01
N ASN A 177 -5.39 12.66 8.63
CA ASN A 177 -3.92 12.55 8.55
C ASN A 177 -3.45 11.38 7.66
N LEU A 178 -4.20 11.06 6.61
CA LEU A 178 -3.82 10.08 5.61
C LEU A 178 -2.84 10.70 4.61
N VAL A 179 -1.64 10.17 4.55
CA VAL A 179 -0.57 10.71 3.70
C VAL A 179 -0.56 10.03 2.34
N LEU A 180 -0.56 10.82 1.27
CA LEU A 180 -0.45 10.36 -0.10
C LEU A 180 0.99 10.47 -0.62
N ASN A 181 1.37 9.55 -1.51
CA ASN A 181 2.63 9.59 -2.24
C ASN A 181 2.45 10.36 -3.55
N TRP A 182 2.50 11.68 -3.48
CA TRP A 182 2.20 12.56 -4.61
C TRP A 182 3.07 12.28 -5.85
N GLU A 183 4.30 11.78 -5.69
CA GLU A 183 5.19 11.42 -6.80
C GLU A 183 4.64 10.26 -7.66
N LYS A 184 3.81 9.40 -7.06
CA LYS A 184 3.15 8.30 -7.76
C LYS A 184 1.70 8.62 -8.13
N CYS A 185 1.19 9.78 -7.72
CA CYS A 185 -0.16 10.19 -8.06
C CYS A 185 -0.22 10.74 -9.49
N HIS A 186 -1.32 10.45 -10.17
CA HIS A 186 -1.62 10.97 -11.50
C HIS A 186 -2.92 11.78 -11.43
N PHE A 187 -2.85 13.03 -11.82
CA PHE A 187 -3.97 13.96 -11.68
C PHE A 187 -4.58 14.28 -13.04
N MET A 188 -5.91 14.28 -13.10
CA MET A 188 -6.71 14.70 -14.25
C MET A 188 -6.32 14.00 -15.57
N VAL A 189 -6.00 12.70 -15.47
CA VAL A 189 -5.69 11.87 -16.64
C VAL A 189 -6.94 11.35 -17.32
N LYS A 190 -6.87 11.06 -18.62
CA LYS A 190 -7.97 10.50 -19.41
C LYS A 190 -7.95 8.97 -19.44
N GLU A 191 -6.81 8.39 -19.12
CA GLU A 191 -6.59 6.96 -19.04
C GLU A 191 -5.52 6.64 -18.01
N GLY A 192 -5.54 5.47 -17.45
CA GLY A 192 -4.55 5.02 -16.50
C GLY A 192 -4.61 3.51 -16.27
N ILE A 193 -3.74 3.03 -15.40
CA ILE A 193 -3.74 1.61 -14.98
C ILE A 193 -4.21 1.54 -13.54
N VAL A 194 -5.32 0.87 -13.33
CA VAL A 194 -5.89 0.61 -12.00
C VAL A 194 -5.90 -0.88 -11.77
N LEU A 195 -5.22 -1.33 -10.72
CA LEU A 195 -5.10 -2.75 -10.35
C LEU A 195 -4.67 -3.67 -11.52
N GLY A 196 -3.80 -3.14 -12.40
CA GLY A 196 -3.31 -3.86 -13.57
C GLY A 196 -4.20 -3.78 -14.82
N HIS A 197 -5.33 -3.10 -14.76
CA HIS A 197 -6.28 -2.92 -15.87
C HIS A 197 -6.20 -1.49 -16.40
N LYS A 198 -6.25 -1.34 -17.72
CA LYS A 198 -6.34 -0.02 -18.35
C LYS A 198 -7.80 0.44 -18.31
N ILE A 199 -8.01 1.63 -17.77
CA ILE A 199 -9.29 2.35 -17.74
C ILE A 199 -9.25 3.55 -18.67
#